data_914f4b641ba90f5d68c648afdb596efe
#
_entry.id   914f4b641ba90f5d68c648afdb596efe
#
_cell.length_a   1.000
_cell.length_b   1.000
_cell.length_c   1.000
_cell.angle_alpha   90.00
_cell.angle_beta   90.00
_cell.angle_gamma   90.00
#
_symmetry.space_group_name_H-M   'P 1'
#
loop_
_entity.id
_entity.type
_entity.pdbx_description
1 polymer ?
#
loop_
_entity_poly.entity_id
_entity_poly.type
_entity_poly.pdbx_seq_one_letter_code
_entity_poly.pdbx_strand_id
1 'polypeptide(L)'
;MKNKVLVTVYVPSIDEEYEIYIPANETVKKVLELLIKSIYELSDSNLSQEEKHYILDPDTSITYTNDQIIRDTNIKNSKKIILI
;
A
#
# COMPACT_ATOMS: atom_id res chain seq x y z
N MET A 1 -9.33 14.04 7.16
CA MET A 1 -10.29 13.09 6.62
C MET A 1 -10.47 11.93 7.58
N LYS A 2 -11.69 11.70 7.99
CA LYS A 2 -12.01 10.57 8.87
C LYS A 2 -11.80 9.26 8.11
N ASN A 3 -11.32 8.24 8.80
CA ASN A 3 -11.17 6.89 8.30
C ASN A 3 -10.22 6.75 7.12
N LYS A 4 -9.36 7.74 6.92
CA LYS A 4 -8.30 7.67 5.91
C LYS A 4 -6.95 7.94 6.51
N VAL A 5 -5.94 7.28 5.95
CA VAL A 5 -4.55 7.39 6.39
C VAL A 5 -3.72 7.77 5.17
N LEU A 6 -2.88 8.81 5.32
CA LEU A 6 -1.94 9.17 4.26
C LEU A 6 -0.67 8.33 4.44
N VAL A 7 -0.33 7.56 3.42
CA VAL A 7 0.89 6.73 3.43
C VAL A 7 1.78 7.10 2.27
N THR A 8 3.08 6.85 2.45
CA THR A 8 4.05 6.91 1.36
C THR A 8 4.31 5.48 0.90
N VAL A 9 3.99 5.20 -0.36
CA VAL A 9 4.16 3.86 -0.94
C VAL A 9 5.38 3.88 -1.84
N TYR A 10 6.40 3.11 -1.47
CA TYR A 10 7.56 2.91 -2.33
C TYR A 10 7.38 1.62 -3.12
N VAL A 11 7.63 1.68 -4.43
CA VAL A 11 7.50 0.54 -5.35
C VAL A 11 8.87 0.26 -5.95
N PRO A 12 9.64 -0.68 -5.37
CA PRO A 12 11.00 -0.95 -5.83
C PRO A 12 11.12 -1.36 -7.30
N SER A 13 10.14 -2.10 -7.82
CA SER A 13 10.20 -2.60 -9.20
C SER A 13 10.26 -1.48 -10.25
N ILE A 14 9.76 -0.29 -9.91
CA ILE A 14 9.77 0.87 -10.79
C ILE A 14 10.50 2.06 -10.18
N ASP A 15 11.07 1.88 -8.98
CA ASP A 15 11.83 2.89 -8.24
C ASP A 15 11.08 4.22 -8.12
N GLU A 16 9.83 4.15 -7.68
CA GLU A 16 8.97 5.33 -7.51
C GLU A 16 8.31 5.32 -6.15
N GLU A 17 8.03 6.53 -5.63
CA GLU A 17 7.26 6.72 -4.40
C GLU A 17 5.99 7.50 -4.71
N TYR A 18 4.92 7.15 -4.00
CA TYR A 18 3.62 7.84 -4.14
C TYR A 18 3.05 8.11 -2.77
N GLU A 19 2.47 9.29 -2.59
CA GLU A 19 1.68 9.59 -1.41
C GLU A 19 0.22 9.34 -1.73
N ILE A 20 -0.41 8.43 -0.99
CA ILE A 20 -1.77 7.97 -1.29
C ILE A 20 -2.55 7.87 0.02
N TYR A 21 -3.80 8.35 -0.01
CA TYR A 21 -4.74 8.10 1.08
C TYR A 21 -5.35 6.72 0.92
N ILE A 22 -5.35 5.96 2.01
CA ILE A 22 -5.95 4.63 2.04
C ILE A 22 -7.02 4.58 3.13
N PRO A 23 -8.08 3.77 2.94
CA PRO A 23 -9.15 3.66 3.96
C PRO A 23 -8.66 2.89 5.18
N ALA A 24 -8.84 3.49 6.37
CA ALA A 24 -8.35 2.91 7.61
C ALA A 24 -9.19 1.72 8.09
N ASN A 25 -10.44 1.65 7.68
CA ASN A 25 -11.36 0.59 8.12
C ASN A 25 -11.49 -0.57 7.14
N GLU A 26 -10.66 -0.60 6.12
CA GLU A 26 -10.62 -1.70 5.15
C GLU A 26 -9.50 -2.68 5.47
N THR A 27 -9.61 -3.88 4.89
CA THR A 27 -8.58 -4.91 5.04
C THR A 27 -7.35 -4.58 4.20
N VAL A 28 -6.21 -5.16 4.58
CA VAL A 28 -4.98 -5.08 3.78
C VAL A 28 -5.22 -5.57 2.36
N LYS A 29 -5.97 -6.66 2.20
CA LYS A 29 -6.30 -7.18 0.88
C LYS A 29 -6.99 -6.13 0.01
N LYS A 30 -7.98 -5.44 0.56
CA LYS A 30 -8.72 -4.41 -0.18
C LYS A 30 -7.84 -3.23 -0.52
N VAL A 31 -7.02 -2.80 0.44
CA VAL A 31 -6.08 -1.70 0.22
C VAL A 31 -5.04 -2.07 -0.83
N LEU A 32 -4.55 -3.32 -0.81
CA LEU A 32 -3.60 -3.80 -1.81
C LEU A 32 -4.20 -3.70 -3.22
N GLU A 33 -5.44 -4.10 -3.41
CA GLU A 33 -6.14 -3.97 -4.69
C GLU A 33 -6.23 -2.50 -5.13
N LEU A 34 -6.57 -1.61 -4.20
CA LEU A 34 -6.65 -0.17 -4.49
C LEU A 34 -5.30 0.41 -4.87
N LEU A 35 -4.23 0.03 -4.16
CA LEU A 35 -2.88 0.51 -4.45
C LEU A 35 -2.39 0.04 -5.82
N ILE A 36 -2.59 -1.22 -6.14
CA ILE A 36 -2.18 -1.78 -7.42
C ILE A 36 -2.84 -1.01 -8.56
N LYS A 37 -4.14 -0.80 -8.46
CA LYS A 37 -4.89 -0.07 -9.48
C LYS A 37 -4.44 1.37 -9.60
N SER A 38 -4.29 2.06 -8.47
CA SER A 38 -3.91 3.48 -8.47
C SER A 38 -2.49 3.68 -9.01
N ILE A 39 -1.56 2.85 -8.59
CA ILE A 39 -0.17 2.97 -9.02
C ILE A 39 0.00 2.54 -10.49
N TYR A 40 -0.76 1.56 -10.92
CA TYR A 40 -0.78 1.20 -12.34
C TYR A 40 -1.12 2.43 -13.21
N GLU A 41 -2.15 3.18 -12.82
CA GLU A 41 -2.56 4.38 -13.54
C GLU A 41 -1.53 5.51 -13.40
N LEU A 42 -1.03 5.75 -12.18
CA LEU A 42 -0.08 6.83 -11.92
C LEU A 42 1.28 6.58 -12.57
N SER A 43 1.65 5.33 -12.78
CA SER A 43 2.95 4.95 -13.35
C SER A 43 2.90 4.72 -14.87
N ASP A 44 1.85 5.14 -15.54
CA ASP A 44 1.64 4.91 -16.98
C ASP A 44 1.74 3.42 -17.33
N SER A 45 1.09 2.59 -16.51
CA SER A 45 1.02 1.14 -16.72
C SER A 45 2.34 0.40 -16.51
N ASN A 46 3.27 1.00 -15.76
CA ASN A 46 4.57 0.35 -15.48
C ASN A 46 4.49 -0.71 -14.38
N LEU A 47 3.44 -0.70 -13.57
CA LEU A 47 3.24 -1.72 -12.53
C LEU A 47 2.45 -2.89 -13.11
N SER A 48 2.94 -4.12 -12.93
CA SER A 48 2.20 -5.31 -13.35
C SER A 48 0.96 -5.50 -12.46
N GLN A 49 -0.20 -5.69 -13.08
CA GLN A 49 -1.43 -6.04 -12.37
C GLN A 49 -1.63 -7.55 -12.28
N GLU A 50 -0.86 -8.32 -13.02
CA GLU A 50 -1.01 -9.79 -13.09
C GLU A 50 -0.16 -10.52 -12.06
N GLU A 51 0.90 -9.88 -11.58
CA GLU A 51 1.77 -10.47 -10.57
C GLU A 51 1.14 -10.36 -9.19
N LYS A 52 1.51 -11.28 -8.29
CA LYS A 52 1.16 -11.16 -6.89
C LYS A 52 1.96 -10.06 -6.24
N HIS A 53 1.26 -9.20 -5.51
CA HIS A 53 1.88 -8.10 -4.77
C HIS A 53 1.61 -8.25 -3.28
N TYR A 54 2.51 -7.68 -2.48
CA TYR A 54 2.43 -7.67 -1.02
C TYR A 54 2.78 -6.30 -0.51
N ILE A 55 2.23 -5.96 0.66
CA ILE A 55 2.61 -4.74 1.36
C ILE A 55 3.59 -5.12 2.46
N LEU A 56 4.79 -4.57 2.40
CA LEU A 56 5.87 -4.84 3.33
C LEU A 56 6.07 -3.65 4.27
N ASP A 57 6.23 -3.95 5.56
CA ASP A 57 6.64 -2.94 6.54
C ASP A 57 8.17 -2.83 6.52
N PRO A 58 8.74 -1.68 6.12
CA PRO A 58 10.20 -1.54 6.06
C PRO A 58 10.87 -1.57 7.43
N ASP A 59 10.13 -1.25 8.50
CA ASP A 59 10.70 -1.22 9.84
C ASP A 59 10.88 -2.62 10.43
N THR A 60 10.01 -3.55 10.07
CA THR A 60 10.06 -4.93 10.59
C THR A 60 10.49 -5.94 9.54
N SER A 61 10.49 -5.56 8.27
CA SER A 61 10.73 -6.45 7.12
C SER A 61 9.72 -7.59 7.02
N ILE A 62 8.52 -7.37 7.54
CA ILE A 62 7.44 -8.37 7.54
C ILE A 62 6.29 -7.84 6.68
N THR A 63 5.70 -8.72 5.88
CA THR A 63 4.52 -8.36 5.09
C THR A 63 3.28 -8.34 5.98
N TYR A 64 2.38 -7.41 5.69
CA TYR A 64 1.07 -7.39 6.34
C TYR A 64 0.22 -8.52 5.78
N THR A 65 -0.61 -9.12 6.62
CA THR A 65 -1.50 -10.21 6.18
C THR A 65 -2.81 -9.64 5.63
N ASN A 66 -3.39 -10.35 4.69
CA ASN A 66 -4.55 -9.86 3.93
C ASN A 66 -5.79 -9.58 4.78
N ASP A 67 -5.95 -10.27 5.89
CA ASP A 67 -7.12 -10.15 6.75
C ASP A 67 -7.00 -9.07 7.84
N GLN A 68 -5.83 -8.46 8.00
CA GLN A 68 -5.66 -7.36 8.95
C GLN A 68 -6.45 -6.14 8.47
N ILE A 69 -7.02 -5.42 9.42
CA ILE A 69 -7.66 -4.12 9.13
C ILE A 69 -6.63 -3.02 9.35
N ILE A 70 -6.54 -2.08 8.46
CA ILE A 70 -5.50 -1.04 8.47
C ILE A 70 -5.41 -0.35 9.84
N ARG A 71 -6.56 0.05 10.42
CA ARG A 71 -6.57 0.75 11.72
C ARG A 71 -6.00 -0.07 12.87
N ASP A 72 -5.97 -1.40 12.73
CA ASP A 72 -5.45 -2.32 13.74
C ASP A 72 -3.97 -2.63 13.54
N THR A 73 -3.34 -2.03 12.54
CA THR A 73 -1.92 -2.21 12.24
C THR A 73 -1.13 -0.97 12.69
N ASN A 74 0.18 -0.99 12.45
CA ASN A 74 1.03 0.18 12.69
C ASN A 74 1.00 1.19 11.53
N ILE A 75 0.11 0.99 10.57
CA ILE A 75 -0.02 1.92 9.45
C ILE A 75 -0.82 3.13 9.91
N LYS A 76 -0.12 4.24 10.11
CA LYS A 76 -0.67 5.52 10.55
C LYS A 76 -0.25 6.60 9.56
N ASN A 77 -0.75 7.81 9.75
CA ASN A 77 -0.38 8.93 8.87
C ASN A 77 1.13 9.07 8.78
N SER A 78 1.60 9.28 7.57
CA SER A 78 3.01 9.44 7.20
C SER A 78 3.84 8.15 7.28
N LYS A 79 3.20 7.01 7.50
CA LYS A 79 3.90 5.71 7.48
C LYS A 79 4.39 5.42 6.06
N LYS A 80 5.63 4.98 5.94
CA LYS A 80 6.16 4.46 4.69
C LYS A 80 5.90 2.96 4.62
N ILE A 81 5.33 2.51 3.52
CA ILE A 81 5.12 1.09 3.23
C ILE A 81 5.72 0.78 1.86
N ILE A 82 6.01 -0.48 1.64
CA ILE A 82 6.65 -0.92 0.39
C ILE A 82 5.69 -1.89 -0.32
N LEU A 83 5.42 -1.60 -1.58
CA LEU A 83 4.63 -2.47 -2.45
C LEU A 83 5.58 -3.31 -3.30
N ILE A 84 5.66 -4.59 -2.98
CA ILE A 84 6.49 -5.54 -3.71
C ILE A 84 5.68 -6.53 -4.53
#